data_f97d831449eb8a255bb3a6d9b634d711
#
_entry.id   f97d831449eb8a255bb3a6d9b634d711
#
_cell.length_a   1.000
_cell.length_b   1.000
_cell.length_c   1.000
_cell.angle_alpha   90.00
_cell.angle_beta   90.00
_cell.angle_gamma   90.00
#
_symmetry.space_group_name_H-M   'P 1'
#
loop_
_entity.id
_entity.type
_entity.pdbx_description
1 polymer ?
#
loop_
_entity_poly.entity_id
_entity_poly.type
_entity_poly.pdbx_seq_one_letter_code
_entity_poly.pdbx_strand_id
1 'polypeptide(L)'
;MKLRIKVVTACIAGLVTGLLATLSQPALAQDPPSCRAVHFADIGWTDITSTTALASTVFEGLGYQPVTTVASVPISFAGLKSKQLDVSLGYWWPVQEKAIAPFVESKSINVLQPPNLTGAKATFAVPTYEYDAGLKTFADIAKHRAELDGKIYGIEPGSSANAAIQKMIATNQFGLGGFKLVESSEAGMLVTVERAVREKKWVVFLGWQPHPMNIQIDMKYLSGSEGVFGPNDGEARVYTLTSPDFLTRCPNAGKLVSNLRFTTQIENVVMQSVMKKEKPSDVAKAYLKQNPQVLDQWLAGVKTYDGKDGLPAVKAYLGL
;
A
#
# COMPACT_ATOMS: atom_id res chain seq x y z
N MET A 1 -62.24 -22.32 -81.18
CA MET A 1 -62.27 -22.66 -79.76
C MET A 1 -61.10 -21.87 -79.10
N LYS A 2 -61.37 -20.74 -78.43
CA LYS A 2 -60.31 -19.82 -77.92
C LYS A 2 -60.23 -19.98 -76.40
N LEU A 3 -59.09 -20.47 -75.96
CA LEU A 3 -58.75 -20.67 -74.55
C LEU A 3 -58.16 -19.36 -73.99
N ARG A 4 -58.80 -18.79 -73.01
CA ARG A 4 -58.30 -17.58 -72.30
C ARG A 4 -57.53 -18.03 -71.07
N ILE A 5 -56.24 -17.74 -71.03
CA ILE A 5 -55.41 -17.92 -69.83
C ILE A 5 -55.49 -16.62 -68.99
N LYS A 6 -55.97 -16.77 -67.75
CA LYS A 6 -55.93 -15.68 -66.74
C LYS A 6 -54.57 -15.69 -66.03
N VAL A 7 -53.85 -14.61 -66.15
CA VAL A 7 -52.64 -14.37 -65.35
C VAL A 7 -53.07 -13.84 -63.99
N VAL A 8 -52.72 -14.52 -62.95
CA VAL A 8 -52.88 -14.08 -61.55
C VAL A 8 -51.51 -13.51 -61.09
N THR A 9 -51.50 -12.19 -60.88
CA THR A 9 -50.38 -11.47 -60.36
C THR A 9 -50.41 -11.58 -58.82
N ALA A 10 -49.46 -12.33 -58.25
CA ALA A 10 -49.30 -12.40 -56.78
C ALA A 10 -48.32 -11.34 -56.33
N CYS A 11 -48.79 -10.35 -55.54
CA CYS A 11 -47.94 -9.38 -54.83
C CYS A 11 -47.33 -10.03 -53.62
N ILE A 12 -45.99 -10.23 -53.64
CA ILE A 12 -45.22 -10.64 -52.47
C ILE A 12 -44.78 -9.38 -51.73
N ALA A 13 -45.46 -9.07 -50.62
CA ALA A 13 -45.05 -8.05 -49.70
C ALA A 13 -43.92 -8.63 -48.76
N GLY A 14 -42.68 -8.28 -49.03
CA GLY A 14 -41.52 -8.66 -48.21
C GLY A 14 -41.52 -7.87 -46.90
N LEU A 15 -41.77 -8.52 -45.77
CA LEU A 15 -41.52 -7.98 -44.44
C LEU A 15 -39.98 -8.06 -44.18
N VAL A 16 -39.31 -6.94 -44.29
CA VAL A 16 -37.93 -6.77 -43.80
C VAL A 16 -37.98 -6.53 -42.28
N THR A 17 -37.93 -7.60 -41.50
CA THR A 17 -37.72 -7.52 -40.05
C THR A 17 -36.25 -7.15 -39.77
N GLY A 18 -36.00 -5.85 -39.56
CA GLY A 18 -34.71 -5.35 -39.11
C GLY A 18 -34.42 -5.86 -37.71
N LEU A 19 -33.50 -6.81 -37.60
CA LEU A 19 -32.91 -7.27 -36.34
C LEU A 19 -31.98 -6.14 -35.85
N LEU A 20 -32.46 -5.25 -34.99
CA LEU A 20 -31.62 -4.35 -34.20
C LEU A 20 -30.87 -5.20 -33.19
N ALA A 21 -29.67 -5.60 -33.57
CA ALA A 21 -28.69 -6.13 -32.62
C ALA A 21 -28.29 -4.99 -31.68
N THR A 22 -28.94 -4.91 -30.53
CA THR A 22 -28.47 -4.08 -29.42
C THR A 22 -27.12 -4.63 -29.01
N LEU A 23 -26.05 -3.94 -29.36
CA LEU A 23 -24.73 -4.13 -28.79
C LEU A 23 -24.83 -3.80 -27.29
N SER A 24 -25.16 -4.82 -26.49
CA SER A 24 -25.03 -4.76 -25.05
C SER A 24 -23.54 -4.57 -24.75
N GLN A 25 -23.14 -3.32 -24.55
CA GLN A 25 -21.84 -3.08 -23.90
C GLN A 25 -21.90 -3.85 -22.58
N PRO A 26 -20.87 -4.63 -22.23
CA PRO A 26 -20.81 -5.22 -20.90
C PRO A 26 -20.83 -4.06 -19.90
N ALA A 27 -21.98 -3.80 -19.31
CA ALA A 27 -22.04 -3.00 -18.11
C ALA A 27 -21.09 -3.69 -17.14
N LEU A 28 -20.06 -2.97 -16.67
CA LEU A 28 -19.26 -3.46 -15.56
C LEU A 28 -20.27 -3.87 -14.49
N ALA A 29 -20.35 -5.16 -14.21
CA ALA A 29 -21.35 -5.70 -13.33
C ALA A 29 -21.23 -4.95 -12.00
N GLN A 30 -22.37 -4.46 -11.50
CA GLN A 30 -22.44 -3.90 -10.15
C GLN A 30 -21.88 -4.93 -9.18
N ASP A 31 -21.00 -4.50 -8.29
CA ASP A 31 -20.46 -5.40 -7.27
C ASP A 31 -21.58 -6.01 -6.44
N PRO A 32 -21.54 -7.30 -6.12
CA PRO A 32 -22.55 -7.96 -5.33
C PRO A 32 -22.63 -7.39 -3.89
N PRO A 33 -23.75 -7.61 -3.16
CA PRO A 33 -23.93 -7.10 -1.80
C PRO A 33 -22.80 -7.46 -0.83
N SER A 34 -22.15 -8.61 -1.02
CA SER A 34 -20.97 -9.05 -0.25
C SER A 34 -19.74 -8.15 -0.42
N CYS A 35 -19.71 -7.30 -1.46
CA CYS A 35 -18.63 -6.36 -1.71
C CYS A 35 -18.91 -4.96 -1.16
N ARG A 36 -20.07 -4.71 -0.54
CA ARG A 36 -20.36 -3.41 0.01
C ARG A 36 -19.41 -3.03 1.15
N ALA A 37 -19.10 -3.98 2.03
CA ALA A 37 -18.01 -3.86 2.98
C ALA A 37 -16.70 -4.27 2.29
N VAL A 38 -15.65 -3.44 2.43
CA VAL A 38 -14.29 -3.73 1.97
C VAL A 38 -13.37 -3.71 3.17
N HIS A 39 -12.76 -4.85 3.48
CA HIS A 39 -11.95 -5.05 4.68
C HIS A 39 -10.48 -4.80 4.39
N PHE A 40 -9.93 -3.72 4.95
CA PHE A 40 -8.53 -3.34 4.84
C PHE A 40 -7.71 -3.85 6.02
N ALA A 41 -6.51 -4.36 5.72
CA ALA A 41 -5.46 -4.54 6.71
C ALA A 41 -4.67 -3.24 6.86
N ASP A 42 -4.59 -2.69 8.06
CA ASP A 42 -3.66 -1.63 8.46
C ASP A 42 -2.60 -2.24 9.39
N ILE A 43 -1.34 -2.11 9.03
CA ILE A 43 -0.24 -2.68 9.83
C ILE A 43 0.08 -1.79 11.04
N GLY A 44 -0.50 -0.57 11.09
CA GLY A 44 -0.25 0.41 12.13
C GLY A 44 1.00 1.26 11.87
N TRP A 45 1.61 1.14 10.69
CA TRP A 45 2.64 2.07 10.25
C TRP A 45 1.98 3.33 9.68
N THR A 46 2.61 4.46 9.93
CA THR A 46 2.00 5.76 9.57
C THR A 46 1.73 5.90 8.08
N ASP A 47 2.59 5.34 7.20
CA ASP A 47 2.39 5.30 5.75
C ASP A 47 1.16 4.47 5.37
N ILE A 48 1.02 3.27 5.94
CA ILE A 48 -0.10 2.37 5.62
C ILE A 48 -1.42 2.88 6.20
N THR A 49 -1.40 3.45 7.41
CA THR A 49 -2.57 4.15 7.97
C THR A 49 -3.00 5.31 7.06
N SER A 50 -2.03 6.07 6.54
CA SER A 50 -2.29 7.21 5.64
C SER A 50 -2.87 6.78 4.29
N THR A 51 -2.27 5.80 3.64
CA THR A 51 -2.73 5.28 2.33
C THR A 51 -4.07 4.56 2.45
N THR A 52 -4.30 3.82 3.54
CA THR A 52 -5.57 3.17 3.85
C THR A 52 -6.68 4.20 4.08
N ALA A 53 -6.39 5.30 4.79
CA ALA A 53 -7.35 6.37 5.01
C ALA A 53 -7.74 7.08 3.70
N LEU A 54 -6.76 7.35 2.83
CA LEU A 54 -7.01 7.91 1.50
C LEU A 54 -7.92 6.99 0.66
N ALA A 55 -7.59 5.71 0.58
CA ALA A 55 -8.38 4.72 -0.13
C ALA A 55 -9.80 4.61 0.45
N SER A 56 -9.93 4.49 1.78
CA SER A 56 -11.20 4.41 2.48
C SER A 56 -12.10 5.62 2.19
N THR A 57 -11.55 6.83 2.20
CA THR A 57 -12.31 8.05 1.88
C THR A 57 -12.89 8.00 0.46
N VAL A 58 -12.15 7.47 -0.51
CA VAL A 58 -12.64 7.29 -1.88
C VAL A 58 -13.72 6.22 -1.93
N PHE A 59 -13.56 5.09 -1.24
CA PHE A 59 -14.56 4.03 -1.13
C PHE A 59 -15.89 4.55 -0.53
N GLU A 60 -15.81 5.37 0.52
CA GLU A 60 -16.99 6.02 1.13
C GLU A 60 -17.72 6.89 0.11
N GLY A 61 -16.99 7.73 -0.65
CA GLY A 61 -17.54 8.57 -1.71
C GLY A 61 -18.20 7.78 -2.85
N LEU A 62 -17.79 6.52 -3.06
CA LEU A 62 -18.39 5.59 -4.00
C LEU A 62 -19.58 4.81 -3.42
N GLY A 63 -19.91 4.97 -2.13
CA GLY A 63 -21.02 4.27 -1.47
C GLY A 63 -20.68 2.90 -0.90
N TYR A 64 -19.39 2.53 -0.84
CA TYR A 64 -18.91 1.36 -0.10
C TYR A 64 -18.75 1.65 1.39
N GLN A 65 -18.52 0.61 2.17
CA GLN A 65 -18.28 0.66 3.61
C GLN A 65 -16.91 0.09 3.91
N PRO A 66 -15.81 0.90 3.85
CA PRO A 66 -14.49 0.42 4.21
C PRO A 66 -14.41 0.11 5.70
N VAL A 67 -13.83 -1.04 6.03
CA VAL A 67 -13.61 -1.49 7.42
C VAL A 67 -12.10 -1.73 7.58
N THR A 68 -11.47 -0.97 8.45
CA THR A 68 -10.03 -1.11 8.70
C THR A 68 -9.78 -1.93 9.95
N THR A 69 -8.93 -2.94 9.83
CA THR A 69 -8.46 -3.79 10.92
C THR A 69 -6.96 -3.61 11.10
N VAL A 70 -6.54 -3.18 12.29
CA VAL A 70 -5.12 -3.10 12.62
C VAL A 70 -4.60 -4.51 12.94
N ALA A 71 -3.60 -4.97 12.20
CA ALA A 71 -3.05 -6.31 12.31
C ALA A 71 -1.57 -6.35 11.90
N SER A 72 -0.76 -7.15 12.58
CA SER A 72 0.65 -7.35 12.20
C SER A 72 0.76 -7.97 10.79
N VAL A 73 1.94 -7.86 10.17
CA VAL A 73 2.20 -8.41 8.82
C VAL A 73 1.79 -9.89 8.70
N PRO A 74 2.17 -10.80 9.62
CA PRO A 74 1.75 -12.21 9.52
C PRO A 74 0.24 -12.40 9.64
N ILE A 75 -0.42 -11.63 10.52
CA ILE A 75 -1.89 -11.70 10.69
C ILE A 75 -2.59 -11.14 9.45
N SER A 76 -2.08 -10.07 8.86
CA SER A 76 -2.61 -9.49 7.62
C SER A 76 -2.54 -10.50 6.47
N PHE A 77 -1.42 -11.22 6.30
CA PHE A 77 -1.30 -12.25 5.27
C PHE A 77 -2.26 -13.45 5.54
N ALA A 78 -2.38 -13.88 6.79
CA ALA A 78 -3.33 -14.93 7.15
C ALA A 78 -4.79 -14.50 6.91
N GLY A 79 -5.13 -13.26 7.22
CA GLY A 79 -6.45 -12.66 7.00
C GLY A 79 -6.82 -12.54 5.52
N LEU A 80 -5.87 -12.13 4.66
CA LEU A 80 -6.05 -12.11 3.21
C LEU A 80 -6.25 -13.52 2.64
N LYS A 81 -5.42 -14.48 3.07
CA LYS A 81 -5.56 -15.89 2.66
C LYS A 81 -6.94 -16.46 3.05
N SER A 82 -7.40 -16.18 4.26
CA SER A 82 -8.70 -16.68 4.77
C SER A 82 -9.90 -15.84 4.29
N LYS A 83 -9.66 -14.78 3.52
CA LYS A 83 -10.67 -13.84 3.00
C LYS A 83 -11.42 -13.08 4.10
N GLN A 84 -10.87 -13.01 5.30
CA GLN A 84 -11.35 -12.12 6.37
C GLN A 84 -10.94 -10.67 6.13
N LEU A 85 -9.87 -10.48 5.36
CA LEU A 85 -9.40 -9.19 4.84
C LEU A 85 -9.42 -9.26 3.31
N ASP A 86 -9.72 -8.14 2.69
CA ASP A 86 -9.81 -8.00 1.24
C ASP A 86 -8.55 -7.39 0.64
N VAL A 87 -8.01 -6.35 1.29
CA VAL A 87 -6.96 -5.48 0.75
C VAL A 87 -5.92 -5.14 1.81
N SER A 88 -4.65 -5.10 1.42
CA SER A 88 -3.56 -4.46 2.17
C SER A 88 -2.74 -3.61 1.21
N LEU A 89 -2.42 -2.37 1.59
CA LEU A 89 -1.68 -1.43 0.75
C LEU A 89 -0.17 -1.39 1.07
N GLY A 90 0.29 -2.27 1.98
CA GLY A 90 1.59 -2.18 2.63
C GLY A 90 2.53 -3.38 2.42
N TYR A 91 2.59 -3.98 1.24
CA TYR A 91 3.61 -4.99 0.96
C TYR A 91 4.92 -4.32 0.52
N TRP A 92 5.84 -4.14 1.46
CA TRP A 92 7.17 -3.58 1.23
C TRP A 92 8.11 -4.63 0.64
N TRP A 93 8.34 -4.57 -0.66
CA TRP A 93 9.33 -5.39 -1.36
C TRP A 93 10.69 -4.68 -1.37
N PRO A 94 11.82 -5.39 -1.16
CA PRO A 94 11.93 -6.84 -1.05
C PRO A 94 11.94 -7.37 0.40
N VAL A 95 11.91 -6.50 1.42
CA VAL A 95 12.10 -6.93 2.81
C VAL A 95 11.06 -7.96 3.28
N GLN A 96 9.83 -7.90 2.75
CA GLN A 96 8.76 -8.85 3.06
C GLN A 96 8.68 -10.05 2.10
N GLU A 97 9.53 -10.12 1.06
CA GLU A 97 9.45 -11.14 0.00
C GLU A 97 9.44 -12.58 0.55
N LYS A 98 10.32 -12.88 1.51
CA LYS A 98 10.37 -14.20 2.12
C LYS A 98 9.12 -14.55 2.93
N ALA A 99 8.53 -13.56 3.58
CA ALA A 99 7.34 -13.76 4.41
C ALA A 99 6.10 -14.03 3.55
N ILE A 100 5.98 -13.37 2.40
CA ILE A 100 4.82 -13.53 1.50
C ILE A 100 4.95 -14.72 0.55
N ALA A 101 6.16 -15.19 0.26
CA ALA A 101 6.42 -16.22 -0.76
C ALA A 101 5.47 -17.44 -0.68
N PRO A 102 5.23 -18.08 0.48
CA PRO A 102 4.33 -19.23 0.57
C PRO A 102 2.88 -18.93 0.13
N PHE A 103 2.44 -17.68 0.33
CA PHE A 103 1.09 -17.24 -0.04
C PHE A 103 0.98 -16.96 -1.54
N VAL A 104 2.03 -16.43 -2.15
CA VAL A 104 2.10 -16.18 -3.59
C VAL A 104 2.20 -17.50 -4.35
N GLU A 105 3.08 -18.41 -3.93
CA GLU A 105 3.26 -19.73 -4.50
C GLU A 105 1.97 -20.55 -4.47
N SER A 106 1.24 -20.49 -3.35
CA SER A 106 -0.07 -21.16 -3.22
C SER A 106 -1.23 -20.39 -3.85
N LYS A 107 -0.97 -19.25 -4.48
CA LYS A 107 -1.99 -18.33 -5.07
C LYS A 107 -3.09 -17.93 -4.08
N SER A 108 -2.75 -17.89 -2.78
CA SER A 108 -3.69 -17.51 -1.72
C SER A 108 -3.68 -16.01 -1.39
N ILE A 109 -2.77 -15.25 -1.99
CA ILE A 109 -2.74 -13.78 -1.99
C ILE A 109 -2.32 -13.31 -3.38
N ASN A 110 -2.97 -12.27 -3.90
CA ASN A 110 -2.54 -11.60 -5.12
C ASN A 110 -1.64 -10.41 -4.77
N VAL A 111 -0.55 -10.27 -5.51
CA VAL A 111 0.31 -9.08 -5.50
C VAL A 111 0.01 -8.29 -6.77
N LEU A 112 -0.61 -7.12 -6.61
CA LEU A 112 -1.04 -6.32 -7.77
C LEU A 112 0.15 -5.62 -8.42
N GLN A 113 0.12 -5.56 -9.74
CA GLN A 113 1.09 -4.86 -10.57
C GLN A 113 0.44 -3.66 -11.28
N PRO A 114 1.17 -2.58 -11.52
CA PRO A 114 2.49 -2.23 -10.96
C PRO A 114 2.41 -1.88 -9.46
N PRO A 115 3.55 -1.65 -8.76
CA PRO A 115 3.56 -1.21 -7.37
C PRO A 115 2.69 0.03 -7.15
N ASN A 116 2.10 0.16 -5.97
CA ASN A 116 1.32 1.35 -5.61
C ASN A 116 2.22 2.52 -5.20
N LEU A 117 3.46 2.25 -4.76
CA LEU A 117 4.49 3.24 -4.47
C LEU A 117 5.86 2.80 -5.02
N THR A 118 6.58 3.73 -5.63
CA THR A 118 7.98 3.60 -6.04
C THR A 118 8.83 4.72 -5.43
N GLY A 119 10.16 4.55 -5.42
CA GLY A 119 11.08 5.52 -4.81
C GLY A 119 11.12 5.45 -3.30
N ALA A 120 10.59 4.36 -2.71
CA ALA A 120 10.73 4.08 -1.30
C ALA A 120 12.13 3.55 -0.97
N LYS A 121 12.52 3.64 0.30
CA LYS A 121 13.76 3.11 0.85
C LYS A 121 13.54 2.66 2.28
N ALA A 122 14.14 1.55 2.68
CA ALA A 122 14.21 1.12 4.08
C ALA A 122 15.58 0.52 4.34
N THR A 123 16.29 1.03 5.36
CA THR A 123 17.63 0.55 5.76
C THR A 123 17.99 1.15 7.13
N PHE A 124 19.22 0.90 7.62
CA PHE A 124 19.67 1.57 8.83
C PHE A 124 19.94 3.06 8.60
N ALA A 125 19.60 3.84 9.60
CA ALA A 125 19.87 5.27 9.69
C ALA A 125 20.55 5.61 11.03
N VAL A 126 21.29 6.70 11.01
CA VAL A 126 21.97 7.27 12.18
C VAL A 126 21.83 8.79 12.15
N PRO A 127 21.84 9.50 13.28
CA PRO A 127 21.97 10.96 13.31
C PRO A 127 23.20 11.44 12.54
N THR A 128 23.11 12.60 11.89
CA THR A 128 24.20 13.16 11.07
C THR A 128 25.51 13.31 11.84
N TYR A 129 25.46 13.66 13.13
CA TYR A 129 26.70 13.78 13.93
C TYR A 129 27.45 12.46 14.11
N GLU A 130 26.77 11.30 14.09
CA GLU A 130 27.39 9.98 14.14
C GLU A 130 27.99 9.62 12.77
N TYR A 131 27.23 9.93 11.71
CA TYR A 131 27.71 9.74 10.35
C TYR A 131 29.02 10.52 10.08
N ASP A 132 29.06 11.77 10.52
CA ASP A 132 30.24 12.64 10.38
C ASP A 132 31.41 12.18 11.26
N ALA A 133 31.10 11.53 12.38
CA ALA A 133 32.10 10.89 13.25
C ALA A 133 32.64 9.55 12.73
N GLY A 134 32.13 9.06 11.59
CA GLY A 134 32.68 7.89 10.89
C GLY A 134 31.76 6.68 10.80
N LEU A 135 30.56 6.71 11.37
CA LEU A 135 29.56 5.63 11.25
C LEU A 135 28.78 5.79 9.92
N LYS A 136 29.37 5.34 8.81
CA LYS A 136 28.85 5.59 7.46
C LYS A 136 28.31 4.34 6.76
N THR A 137 28.79 3.19 7.17
CA THR A 137 28.46 1.90 6.53
C THR A 137 28.00 0.87 7.56
N PHE A 138 27.36 -0.19 7.09
CA PHE A 138 27.00 -1.34 7.94
C PHE A 138 28.24 -1.94 8.64
N ALA A 139 29.39 -1.99 7.96
CA ALA A 139 30.65 -2.49 8.51
C ALA A 139 31.24 -1.59 9.62
N ASP A 140 30.82 -0.32 9.69
CA ASP A 140 31.28 0.58 10.74
C ASP A 140 30.52 0.38 12.06
N ILE A 141 29.30 -0.16 12.03
CA ILE A 141 28.47 -0.34 13.23
C ILE A 141 29.20 -1.07 14.33
N ALA A 142 29.90 -2.17 13.98
CA ALA A 142 30.62 -2.98 14.95
C ALA A 142 31.78 -2.24 15.61
N LYS A 143 32.40 -1.26 14.92
CA LYS A 143 33.51 -0.45 15.44
C LYS A 143 33.04 0.52 16.54
N HIS A 144 31.78 0.90 16.51
CA HIS A 144 31.16 1.84 17.43
C HIS A 144 30.22 1.16 18.42
N ARG A 145 30.50 -0.12 18.73
CA ARG A 145 29.64 -0.92 19.63
C ARG A 145 29.48 -0.31 21.01
N ALA A 146 30.54 0.30 21.55
CA ALA A 146 30.51 0.90 22.88
C ALA A 146 29.61 2.13 22.92
N GLU A 147 29.75 3.03 21.93
CA GLU A 147 28.97 4.25 21.80
C GLU A 147 27.49 3.94 21.56
N LEU A 148 27.20 2.86 20.80
CA LEU A 148 25.86 2.36 20.50
C LEU A 148 25.24 1.50 21.64
N ASP A 149 25.98 1.29 22.75
CA ASP A 149 25.58 0.40 23.84
C ASP A 149 25.21 -1.01 23.34
N GLY A 150 25.79 -1.45 22.23
CA GLY A 150 25.52 -2.72 21.56
C GLY A 150 24.07 -2.91 21.16
N LYS A 151 23.35 -1.86 20.82
CA LYS A 151 21.91 -1.88 20.48
C LYS A 151 21.64 -1.42 19.06
N ILE A 152 20.65 -2.06 18.44
CA ILE A 152 20.05 -1.66 17.16
C ILE A 152 18.56 -1.50 17.41
N TYR A 153 17.98 -0.38 17.02
CA TYR A 153 16.56 -0.11 17.26
C TYR A 153 15.73 -0.45 16.02
N GLY A 154 14.83 -1.39 16.19
CA GLY A 154 13.87 -1.84 15.19
C GLY A 154 12.45 -1.38 15.48
N ILE A 155 11.50 -1.95 14.77
CA ILE A 155 10.07 -1.68 14.89
C ILE A 155 9.38 -2.84 15.62
N GLU A 156 8.09 -3.08 15.37
CA GLU A 156 7.30 -4.07 16.13
C GLU A 156 7.79 -5.50 15.94
N PRO A 157 7.65 -6.35 16.98
CA PRO A 157 7.95 -7.76 16.87
C PRO A 157 7.18 -8.44 15.73
N GLY A 158 7.87 -9.32 15.01
CA GLY A 158 7.30 -10.04 13.87
C GLY A 158 7.36 -9.28 12.54
N SER A 159 7.91 -8.06 12.51
CA SER A 159 8.19 -7.38 11.24
C SER A 159 9.32 -8.07 10.49
N SER A 160 9.24 -8.06 9.16
CA SER A 160 10.28 -8.64 8.30
C SER A 160 11.61 -7.90 8.41
N ALA A 161 11.59 -6.61 8.70
CA ALA A 161 12.78 -5.82 8.93
C ALA A 161 13.51 -6.27 10.21
N ASN A 162 12.78 -6.46 11.32
CA ASN A 162 13.35 -7.01 12.56
C ASN A 162 13.91 -8.42 12.33
N ALA A 163 13.22 -9.27 11.56
CA ALA A 163 13.72 -10.60 11.22
C ALA A 163 15.05 -10.53 10.43
N ALA A 164 15.21 -9.57 9.52
CA ALA A 164 16.46 -9.33 8.83
C ALA A 164 17.58 -8.88 9.77
N ILE A 165 17.27 -7.96 10.71
CA ILE A 165 18.22 -7.51 11.74
C ILE A 165 18.63 -8.66 12.66
N GLN A 166 17.67 -9.45 13.14
CA GLN A 166 17.96 -10.63 13.98
C GLN A 166 18.85 -11.64 13.27
N LYS A 167 18.61 -11.84 11.95
CA LYS A 167 19.45 -12.70 11.13
C LYS A 167 20.88 -12.18 11.04
N MET A 168 21.10 -10.89 10.79
CA MET A 168 22.45 -10.29 10.77
C MET A 168 23.17 -10.50 12.10
N ILE A 169 22.48 -10.30 13.22
CA ILE A 169 23.02 -10.53 14.58
C ILE A 169 23.37 -12.01 14.76
N ALA A 170 22.46 -12.92 14.47
CA ALA A 170 22.65 -14.37 14.68
C ALA A 170 23.78 -14.95 13.83
N THR A 171 24.00 -14.41 12.62
CA THR A 171 25.06 -14.86 11.70
C THR A 171 26.35 -14.04 11.83
N ASN A 172 26.43 -13.12 12.76
CA ASN A 172 27.54 -12.16 12.91
C ASN A 172 27.87 -11.38 11.61
N GLN A 173 26.88 -11.16 10.75
CA GLN A 173 27.06 -10.37 9.55
C GLN A 173 27.43 -8.93 9.94
N PHE A 174 28.38 -8.32 9.24
CA PHE A 174 28.95 -7.00 9.56
C PHE A 174 29.56 -6.89 10.98
N GLY A 175 29.85 -8.01 11.65
CA GLY A 175 30.36 -8.01 13.02
C GLY A 175 29.29 -7.73 14.10
N LEU A 176 28.01 -7.89 13.78
CA LEU A 176 26.90 -7.55 14.66
C LEU A 176 26.53 -8.60 15.70
N GLY A 177 27.25 -9.74 15.78
CA GLY A 177 26.93 -10.85 16.71
C GLY A 177 26.89 -10.49 18.20
N GLY A 178 27.51 -9.36 18.59
CA GLY A 178 27.45 -8.85 19.97
C GLY A 178 26.35 -7.80 20.22
N PHE A 179 25.53 -7.49 19.23
CA PHE A 179 24.46 -6.50 19.35
C PHE A 179 23.15 -7.14 19.80
N LYS A 180 22.24 -6.31 20.27
CA LYS A 180 20.86 -6.68 20.61
C LYS A 180 19.90 -5.83 19.81
N LEU A 181 18.90 -6.47 19.20
CA LEU A 181 17.77 -5.75 18.63
C LEU A 181 16.85 -5.29 19.76
N VAL A 182 16.52 -4.00 19.75
CA VAL A 182 15.50 -3.40 20.62
C VAL A 182 14.25 -3.25 19.79
N GLU A 183 13.28 -4.12 20.03
CA GLU A 183 11.99 -4.10 19.32
C GLU A 183 11.02 -3.17 20.02
N SER A 184 10.28 -2.40 19.22
CA SER A 184 9.26 -1.44 19.70
C SER A 184 8.25 -1.21 18.57
N SER A 185 7.19 -0.42 18.80
CA SER A 185 6.41 0.11 17.69
C SER A 185 7.20 1.20 16.95
N GLU A 186 6.76 1.55 15.72
CA GLU A 186 7.27 2.74 15.00
C GLU A 186 7.36 3.96 15.92
N ALA A 187 6.24 4.30 16.58
CA ALA A 187 6.19 5.45 17.48
C ALA A 187 7.16 5.33 18.68
N GLY A 188 7.29 4.13 19.27
CA GLY A 188 8.20 3.87 20.39
C GLY A 188 9.67 3.98 19.98
N MET A 189 10.01 3.48 18.81
CA MET A 189 11.35 3.60 18.23
C MET A 189 11.68 5.08 18.00
N LEU A 190 10.79 5.85 17.34
CA LEU A 190 10.99 7.27 17.06
C LEU A 190 11.17 8.09 18.33
N VAL A 191 10.36 7.88 19.36
CA VAL A 191 10.53 8.57 20.68
C VAL A 191 11.92 8.29 21.27
N THR A 192 12.40 7.07 21.14
CA THR A 192 13.74 6.68 21.62
C THR A 192 14.84 7.37 20.83
N VAL A 193 14.73 7.38 19.50
CA VAL A 193 15.69 8.04 18.61
C VAL A 193 15.71 9.55 18.85
N GLU A 194 14.55 10.21 18.90
CA GLU A 194 14.47 11.64 19.17
C GLU A 194 15.10 12.03 20.52
N ARG A 195 14.90 11.20 21.55
CA ARG A 195 15.56 11.41 22.84
C ARG A 195 17.07 11.26 22.72
N ALA A 196 17.57 10.23 22.05
CA ALA A 196 19.01 10.03 21.82
C ALA A 196 19.61 11.23 21.08
N VAL A 197 18.95 11.74 20.04
CA VAL A 197 19.38 12.90 19.27
C VAL A 197 19.46 14.17 20.16
N ARG A 198 18.46 14.42 21.01
CA ARG A 198 18.48 15.57 21.94
C ARG A 198 19.63 15.47 22.96
N GLU A 199 19.93 14.25 23.40
CA GLU A 199 21.00 13.97 24.37
C GLU A 199 22.37 13.78 23.70
N LYS A 200 22.46 13.86 22.37
CA LYS A 200 23.68 13.58 21.59
C LYS A 200 24.25 12.18 21.86
N LYS A 201 23.39 11.24 22.22
CA LYS A 201 23.75 9.81 22.35
C LYS A 201 23.71 9.12 21.00
N TRP A 202 24.57 8.12 20.85
CA TRP A 202 24.62 7.35 19.62
C TRP A 202 23.46 6.35 19.50
N VAL A 203 22.89 6.24 18.30
CA VAL A 203 21.75 5.39 18.02
C VAL A 203 21.75 4.94 16.56
N VAL A 204 21.71 3.63 16.31
CA VAL A 204 21.45 3.07 14.99
C VAL A 204 20.04 2.48 14.99
N PHE A 205 19.24 2.84 14.00
CA PHE A 205 17.82 2.48 13.94
C PHE A 205 17.36 2.16 12.51
N LEU A 206 16.24 1.44 12.39
CA LEU A 206 15.58 1.24 11.12
C LEU A 206 14.94 2.55 10.67
N GLY A 207 15.42 3.11 9.55
CA GLY A 207 14.83 4.28 8.92
C GLY A 207 14.20 3.91 7.57
N TRP A 208 13.22 4.67 7.15
CA TRP A 208 12.62 4.51 5.81
C TRP A 208 12.08 5.81 5.25
N GLN A 209 11.87 5.83 3.95
CA GLN A 209 11.21 6.91 3.22
C GLN A 209 10.18 6.31 2.25
N PRO A 210 9.02 6.99 2.04
CA PRO A 210 8.64 8.27 2.67
C PRO A 210 8.35 8.12 4.15
N HIS A 211 8.77 9.06 4.95
CA HIS A 211 8.40 9.22 6.35
C HIS A 211 8.82 10.59 6.89
N PRO A 212 8.01 11.27 7.72
CA PRO A 212 8.35 12.57 8.31
C PRO A 212 9.64 12.58 9.15
N MET A 213 10.11 11.43 9.66
CA MET A 213 11.40 11.34 10.36
C MET A 213 12.55 11.90 9.52
N ASN A 214 12.47 11.79 8.19
CA ASN A 214 13.50 12.30 7.27
C ASN A 214 13.63 13.83 7.27
N ILE A 215 12.64 14.53 7.82
CA ILE A 215 12.61 15.99 7.95
C ILE A 215 12.81 16.40 9.41
N GLN A 216 12.27 15.60 10.33
CA GLN A 216 12.27 15.92 11.77
C GLN A 216 13.60 15.57 12.46
N ILE A 217 14.31 14.57 11.93
CA ILE A 217 15.59 14.11 12.46
C ILE A 217 16.68 14.42 11.44
N ASP A 218 17.72 15.14 11.85
CA ASP A 218 18.92 15.31 11.03
C ASP A 218 19.69 13.98 11.02
N MET A 219 19.44 13.16 10.01
CA MET A 219 19.91 11.78 9.90
C MET A 219 20.48 11.44 8.52
N LYS A 220 21.28 10.39 8.48
CA LYS A 220 21.81 9.80 7.25
C LYS A 220 21.52 8.31 7.22
N TYR A 221 21.28 7.78 6.03
CA TYR A 221 21.19 6.35 5.80
C TYR A 221 22.58 5.75 5.65
N LEU A 222 22.80 4.58 6.23
CA LEU A 222 24.05 3.83 6.07
C LEU A 222 24.08 3.12 4.71
N SER A 223 25.28 3.03 4.14
CA SER A 223 25.55 2.26 2.92
C SER A 223 26.16 0.88 3.23
N GLY A 224 26.33 0.05 2.19
CA GLY A 224 26.99 -1.26 2.33
C GLY A 224 26.11 -2.32 2.99
N SER A 225 24.80 -2.25 2.82
CA SER A 225 23.85 -3.24 3.35
C SER A 225 23.92 -4.60 2.67
N GLU A 226 24.66 -4.73 1.57
CA GLU A 226 24.80 -5.95 0.75
C GLU A 226 23.45 -6.58 0.37
N GLY A 227 22.45 -5.74 0.13
CA GLY A 227 21.13 -6.17 -0.27
C GLY A 227 20.24 -6.74 0.86
N VAL A 228 20.64 -6.62 2.12
CA VAL A 228 19.83 -7.12 3.26
C VAL A 228 18.44 -6.51 3.27
N PHE A 229 18.33 -5.20 3.03
CA PHE A 229 17.07 -4.48 2.98
C PHE A 229 16.58 -4.19 1.55
N GLY A 230 17.34 -4.58 0.55
CA GLY A 230 17.03 -4.36 -0.86
C GLY A 230 18.25 -3.88 -1.65
N PRO A 231 18.11 -3.75 -2.99
CA PRO A 231 19.16 -3.20 -3.83
C PRO A 231 19.46 -1.74 -3.48
N ASN A 232 20.58 -1.19 -3.94
CA ASN A 232 20.94 0.21 -3.76
C ASN A 232 20.82 0.71 -2.31
N ASP A 233 21.29 -0.11 -1.35
CA ASP A 233 21.24 0.17 0.09
C ASP A 233 19.81 0.39 0.62
N GLY A 234 18.88 -0.47 0.20
CA GLY A 234 17.53 -0.50 0.74
C GLY A 234 16.46 0.11 -0.16
N GLU A 235 16.70 0.25 -1.48
CA GLU A 235 15.63 0.61 -2.42
C GLU A 235 14.45 -0.35 -2.26
N ALA A 236 13.27 0.23 -2.15
CA ALA A 236 12.03 -0.51 -1.92
C ALA A 236 10.91 -0.06 -2.85
N ARG A 237 9.92 -0.94 -3.00
CA ARG A 237 8.65 -0.69 -3.67
C ARG A 237 7.54 -1.21 -2.79
N VAL A 238 6.43 -0.52 -2.78
CA VAL A 238 5.26 -0.98 -2.03
C VAL A 238 4.20 -1.46 -3.00
N TYR A 239 3.61 -2.60 -2.69
CA TYR A 239 2.57 -3.21 -3.52
C TYR A 239 1.26 -3.35 -2.76
N THR A 240 0.19 -3.32 -3.51
CA THR A 240 -1.13 -3.68 -3.03
C THR A 240 -1.29 -5.19 -3.05
N LEU A 241 -1.78 -5.74 -1.94
CA LEU A 241 -2.19 -7.13 -1.83
C LEU A 241 -3.70 -7.23 -1.80
N THR A 242 -4.23 -8.32 -2.37
CA THR A 242 -5.65 -8.67 -2.21
C THR A 242 -5.83 -10.13 -1.83
N SER A 243 -6.97 -10.45 -1.22
CA SER A 243 -7.43 -11.83 -1.10
C SER A 243 -7.58 -12.46 -2.49
N PRO A 244 -7.48 -13.80 -2.62
CA PRO A 244 -7.28 -14.45 -3.92
C PRO A 244 -8.41 -14.24 -4.90
N ASP A 245 -9.65 -14.06 -4.43
CA ASP A 245 -10.84 -13.88 -5.26
C ASP A 245 -11.37 -12.43 -5.32
N PHE A 246 -10.77 -11.50 -4.60
CA PHE A 246 -11.30 -10.14 -4.45
C PHE A 246 -11.54 -9.45 -5.80
N LEU A 247 -10.60 -9.53 -6.71
CA LEU A 247 -10.71 -8.85 -8.02
C LEU A 247 -11.82 -9.43 -8.91
N THR A 248 -12.13 -10.71 -8.76
CA THR A 248 -13.20 -11.39 -9.51
C THR A 248 -14.54 -11.29 -8.80
N ARG A 249 -14.55 -11.34 -7.48
CA ARG A 249 -15.75 -11.21 -6.64
C ARG A 249 -16.28 -9.79 -6.63
N CYS A 250 -15.38 -8.79 -6.57
CA CYS A 250 -15.70 -7.37 -6.44
C CYS A 250 -14.99 -6.58 -7.55
N PRO A 251 -15.38 -6.75 -8.84
CA PRO A 251 -14.61 -6.19 -9.95
C PRO A 251 -14.51 -4.68 -9.96
N ASN A 252 -15.51 -3.96 -9.50
CA ASN A 252 -15.49 -2.49 -9.44
C ASN A 252 -14.62 -1.98 -8.26
N ALA A 253 -14.79 -2.54 -7.07
CA ALA A 253 -13.90 -2.27 -5.93
C ALA A 253 -12.45 -2.68 -6.27
N GLY A 254 -12.26 -3.83 -6.92
CA GLY A 254 -10.96 -4.31 -7.41
C GLY A 254 -10.33 -3.38 -8.44
N LYS A 255 -11.14 -2.76 -9.29
CA LYS A 255 -10.67 -1.76 -10.26
C LYS A 255 -10.08 -0.54 -9.55
N LEU A 256 -10.79 0.01 -8.55
CA LEU A 256 -10.27 1.10 -7.75
C LEU A 256 -8.93 0.71 -7.09
N VAL A 257 -8.89 -0.41 -6.39
CA VAL A 257 -7.68 -0.87 -5.69
C VAL A 257 -6.50 -1.06 -6.66
N SER A 258 -6.78 -1.56 -7.87
CA SER A 258 -5.78 -1.71 -8.93
C SER A 258 -5.29 -0.37 -9.50
N ASN A 259 -6.08 0.69 -9.43
CA ASN A 259 -5.72 2.01 -9.92
C ASN A 259 -4.94 2.86 -8.90
N LEU A 260 -5.02 2.54 -7.60
CA LEU A 260 -4.35 3.33 -6.56
C LEU A 260 -2.85 3.43 -6.82
N ARG A 261 -2.35 4.66 -6.87
CA ARG A 261 -0.92 4.98 -6.95
C ARG A 261 -0.64 6.13 -6.02
N PHE A 262 0.35 5.93 -5.18
CA PHE A 262 0.83 6.94 -4.27
C PHE A 262 2.19 7.46 -4.74
N THR A 263 2.58 8.60 -4.23
CA THR A 263 3.92 9.16 -4.41
C THR A 263 4.50 9.43 -3.02
N THR A 264 5.82 9.48 -2.94
CA THR A 264 6.50 9.85 -1.70
C THR A 264 6.03 11.22 -1.17
N GLN A 265 5.64 12.13 -2.07
CA GLN A 265 5.09 13.44 -1.69
C GLN A 265 3.70 13.31 -1.07
N ILE A 266 2.77 12.54 -1.69
CA ILE A 266 1.43 12.29 -1.14
C ILE A 266 1.55 11.75 0.28
N GLU A 267 2.34 10.69 0.44
CA GLU A 267 2.49 10.05 1.74
C GLU A 267 3.13 10.95 2.79
N ASN A 268 4.22 11.65 2.46
CA ASN A 268 4.86 12.58 3.39
C ASN A 268 3.90 13.67 3.90
N VAL A 269 3.07 14.24 3.01
CA VAL A 269 2.11 15.29 3.40
C VAL A 269 1.04 14.74 4.34
N VAL A 270 0.44 13.58 4.00
CA VAL A 270 -0.63 12.98 4.81
C VAL A 270 -0.08 12.47 6.15
N MET A 271 1.07 11.80 6.14
CA MET A 271 1.71 11.30 7.37
C MET A 271 2.04 12.40 8.36
N GLN A 272 2.43 13.61 7.92
CA GLN A 272 2.74 14.72 8.83
C GLN A 272 1.56 15.06 9.76
N SER A 273 0.34 15.08 9.24
CA SER A 273 -0.86 15.33 10.04
C SER A 273 -1.24 14.12 10.89
N VAL A 274 -1.14 12.91 10.34
CA VAL A 274 -1.42 11.67 11.09
C VAL A 274 -0.47 11.53 12.29
N MET A 275 0.81 11.85 12.14
CA MET A 275 1.78 11.85 13.25
C MET A 275 1.47 12.90 14.32
N LYS A 276 0.83 14.01 13.97
CA LYS A 276 0.32 15.01 14.92
C LYS A 276 -0.95 14.54 15.65
N LYS A 277 -1.36 13.29 15.45
CA LYS A 277 -2.56 12.68 16.03
C LYS A 277 -3.87 13.24 15.48
N GLU A 278 -3.84 13.89 14.32
CA GLU A 278 -5.06 14.21 13.59
C GLU A 278 -5.72 12.90 13.11
N LYS A 279 -7.04 12.90 13.05
CA LYS A 279 -7.79 11.69 12.64
C LYS A 279 -7.50 11.36 11.18
N PRO A 280 -7.03 10.15 10.84
CA PRO A 280 -6.58 9.81 9.48
C PRO A 280 -7.66 10.04 8.41
N SER A 281 -8.93 9.75 8.69
CA SER A 281 -10.05 10.01 7.76
C SER A 281 -10.24 11.49 7.45
N ASP A 282 -10.07 12.37 8.43
CA ASP A 282 -10.24 13.81 8.25
C ASP A 282 -9.07 14.39 7.46
N VAL A 283 -7.86 13.92 7.75
CA VAL A 283 -6.63 14.25 6.99
C VAL A 283 -6.76 13.81 5.54
N ALA A 284 -7.19 12.57 5.30
CA ALA A 284 -7.38 12.04 3.95
C ALA A 284 -8.42 12.85 3.16
N LYS A 285 -9.56 13.16 3.79
CA LYS A 285 -10.61 13.99 3.17
C LYS A 285 -10.12 15.39 2.84
N ALA A 286 -9.38 16.04 3.75
CA ALA A 286 -8.79 17.35 3.54
C ALA A 286 -7.76 17.32 2.39
N TYR A 287 -6.89 16.31 2.38
CA TYR A 287 -5.90 16.15 1.34
C TYR A 287 -6.53 15.97 -0.05
N LEU A 288 -7.50 15.06 -0.19
CA LEU A 288 -8.19 14.80 -1.46
C LEU A 288 -8.96 16.03 -1.95
N LYS A 289 -9.52 16.80 -1.04
CA LYS A 289 -10.20 18.06 -1.35
C LYS A 289 -9.26 19.11 -1.92
N GLN A 290 -8.03 19.20 -1.39
CA GLN A 290 -6.99 20.13 -1.84
C GLN A 290 -6.27 19.63 -3.11
N ASN A 291 -6.28 18.32 -3.38
CA ASN A 291 -5.56 17.67 -4.48
C ASN A 291 -6.50 16.78 -5.33
N PRO A 292 -7.63 17.32 -5.85
CA PRO A 292 -8.65 16.50 -6.52
C PRO A 292 -8.16 15.82 -7.79
N GLN A 293 -7.05 16.28 -8.38
CA GLN A 293 -6.46 15.70 -9.61
C GLN A 293 -6.01 14.24 -9.42
N VAL A 294 -5.71 13.80 -8.21
CA VAL A 294 -5.33 12.40 -7.97
C VAL A 294 -6.52 11.44 -8.22
N LEU A 295 -7.74 11.95 -8.07
CA LEU A 295 -8.97 11.18 -8.29
C LEU A 295 -9.16 10.80 -9.75
N ASP A 296 -8.66 11.58 -10.70
CA ASP A 296 -8.83 11.31 -12.14
C ASP A 296 -8.18 9.98 -12.52
N GLN A 297 -6.98 9.69 -12.00
CA GLN A 297 -6.30 8.42 -12.19
C GLN A 297 -6.95 7.28 -11.39
N TRP A 298 -7.23 7.51 -10.10
CA TRP A 298 -7.74 6.46 -9.22
C TRP A 298 -9.14 5.99 -9.63
N LEU A 299 -9.96 6.91 -10.13
CA LEU A 299 -11.34 6.64 -10.51
C LEU A 299 -11.53 6.36 -12.00
N ALA A 300 -10.45 6.20 -12.78
CA ALA A 300 -10.55 5.85 -14.18
C ALA A 300 -11.30 4.52 -14.38
N GLY A 301 -12.51 4.60 -14.97
CA GLY A 301 -13.38 3.47 -15.22
C GLY A 301 -14.01 2.83 -13.97
N VAL A 302 -13.95 3.51 -12.81
CA VAL A 302 -14.58 3.09 -11.56
C VAL A 302 -15.98 3.68 -11.46
N LYS A 303 -16.94 2.88 -11.01
CA LYS A 303 -18.32 3.26 -10.74
C LYS A 303 -18.58 3.36 -9.23
N THR A 304 -19.65 4.03 -8.85
CA THR A 304 -20.20 3.93 -7.51
C THR A 304 -20.74 2.52 -7.26
N TYR A 305 -20.97 2.18 -5.99
CA TYR A 305 -21.57 0.89 -5.63
C TYR A 305 -22.94 0.66 -6.31
N ASP A 306 -23.69 1.72 -6.59
CA ASP A 306 -24.98 1.66 -7.29
C ASP A 306 -24.86 1.86 -8.82
N GLY A 307 -23.65 1.82 -9.38
CA GLY A 307 -23.38 1.77 -10.82
C GLY A 307 -23.27 3.12 -11.53
N LYS A 308 -23.32 4.25 -10.82
CA LYS A 308 -23.14 5.60 -11.38
C LYS A 308 -21.67 5.91 -11.61
N ASP A 309 -21.36 7.03 -12.26
CA ASP A 309 -19.98 7.48 -12.45
C ASP A 309 -19.29 7.83 -11.14
N GLY A 310 -18.14 7.20 -10.88
CA GLY A 310 -17.44 7.32 -9.60
C GLY A 310 -16.83 8.70 -9.37
N LEU A 311 -16.19 9.29 -10.37
CA LEU A 311 -15.50 10.57 -10.22
C LEU A 311 -16.43 11.72 -9.76
N PRO A 312 -17.60 11.97 -10.40
CA PRO A 312 -18.53 12.98 -9.91
C PRO A 312 -19.06 12.68 -8.50
N ALA A 313 -19.33 11.40 -8.19
CA ALA A 313 -19.82 11.00 -6.88
C ALA A 313 -18.82 11.29 -5.77
N VAL A 314 -17.55 10.92 -5.96
CA VAL A 314 -16.48 11.19 -4.98
C VAL A 314 -16.22 12.68 -4.83
N LYS A 315 -16.21 13.45 -5.96
CA LYS A 315 -16.09 14.92 -5.89
C LYS A 315 -17.24 15.52 -5.05
N ALA A 316 -18.49 15.11 -5.30
CA ALA A 316 -19.64 15.56 -4.52
C ALA A 316 -19.54 15.19 -3.03
N TYR A 317 -19.07 13.95 -2.71
CA TYR A 317 -18.84 13.52 -1.34
C TYR A 317 -17.78 14.38 -0.62
N LEU A 318 -16.77 14.83 -1.36
CA LEU A 318 -15.73 15.73 -0.86
C LEU A 318 -16.20 17.19 -0.77
N GLY A 319 -17.35 17.58 -1.37
CA GLY A 319 -17.83 18.95 -1.45
C GLY A 319 -17.04 19.80 -2.46
N LEU A 320 -16.75 19.20 -3.62
CA LEU A 320 -16.06 19.80 -4.77
C LEU A 320 -17.06 19.98 -5.93
#